data_f467a77698ce1a961e98128df096b7f0
#
_entry.id   f467a77698ce1a961e98128df096b7f0
#
_cell.length_a   1.000
_cell.length_b   1.000
_cell.length_c   1.000
_cell.angle_alpha   90.00
_cell.angle_beta   90.00
_cell.angle_gamma   90.00
#
_symmetry.space_group_name_H-M   'P 1'
#
loop_
_entity.id
_entity.type
_entity.pdbx_description
1 polymer ?
#
loop_
_entity_poly.entity_id
_entity_poly.type
_entity_poly.pdbx_seq_one_letter_code
_entity_poly.pdbx_strand_id
1 'polypeptide(L)'
;MLIKRKVLRPKDLKKISKYSCDEKIKEAYINYLTNYSFKEFVKYCGENSDNDFPDLIFKFADLQLEKYEPNSLIWVSHVMLNFVIYFDVNLDYGQYYDAYASALQLTVLSCAMKMSIDKVSFGDVPFPESSASCFDKLFSTKPDFKYDLKKDCDLAYNSFNTDFDFEAGQFYALVKGHFDENFVSY
;
A
#
# COMPACT_ATOMS: atom_id res chain seq x y z
N MET A 1 -5.67 -4.49 11.07
CA MET A 1 -5.97 -5.88 10.60
C MET A 1 -5.15 -6.15 9.36
N LEU A 2 -4.14 -7.03 9.44
CA LEU A 2 -3.35 -7.42 8.27
C LEU A 2 -4.25 -8.17 7.28
N ILE A 3 -4.54 -7.56 6.16
CA ILE A 3 -5.40 -8.17 5.15
C ILE A 3 -4.60 -9.26 4.45
N LYS A 4 -4.98 -10.52 4.66
CA LYS A 4 -4.44 -11.65 3.89
C LYS A 4 -4.91 -11.52 2.45
N ARG A 5 -4.06 -10.99 1.57
CA ARG A 5 -4.36 -10.89 0.15
C ARG A 5 -3.97 -12.15 -0.60
N LYS A 6 -4.63 -12.36 -1.75
CA LYS A 6 -4.30 -13.48 -2.65
C LYS A 6 -2.84 -13.43 -3.09
N VAL A 7 -2.28 -14.61 -3.21
CA VAL A 7 -0.87 -14.90 -3.52
C VAL A 7 -0.40 -14.18 -4.77
N LEU A 8 0.55 -13.25 -4.60
CA LEU A 8 1.38 -12.79 -5.70
C LEU A 8 2.48 -13.83 -5.95
N ARG A 9 2.54 -14.40 -7.15
CA ARG A 9 3.57 -15.40 -7.47
C ARG A 9 4.86 -14.70 -7.93
N PRO A 10 6.05 -15.20 -7.60
CA PRO A 10 7.33 -14.59 -7.98
C PRO A 10 7.44 -14.29 -9.46
N LYS A 11 6.94 -15.19 -10.32
CA LYS A 11 6.94 -15.01 -11.77
C LYS A 11 6.06 -13.85 -12.23
N ASP A 12 4.99 -13.57 -11.51
CA ASP A 12 4.07 -12.47 -11.83
C ASP A 12 4.70 -11.13 -11.42
N LEU A 13 5.36 -11.07 -10.25
CA LEU A 13 6.14 -9.91 -9.83
C LEU A 13 7.27 -9.57 -10.82
N LYS A 14 8.01 -10.59 -11.28
CA LYS A 14 9.05 -10.39 -12.31
C LYS A 14 8.49 -9.88 -13.64
N LYS A 15 7.32 -10.36 -14.03
CA LYS A 15 6.61 -9.89 -15.21
C LYS A 15 6.15 -8.45 -15.04
N ILE A 16 5.57 -8.16 -13.88
CA ILE A 16 5.03 -6.85 -13.50
C ILE A 16 6.15 -5.81 -13.48
N SER A 17 7.31 -6.11 -12.85
CA SER A 17 8.43 -5.18 -12.75
C SER A 17 9.02 -4.74 -14.11
N LYS A 18 8.77 -5.50 -15.20
CA LYS A 18 9.16 -5.14 -16.55
C LYS A 18 8.18 -4.17 -17.24
N TYR A 19 6.96 -4.07 -16.72
CA TYR A 19 5.87 -3.28 -17.31
C TYR A 19 5.58 -1.99 -16.55
N SER A 20 6.53 -1.52 -15.73
CA SER A 20 6.37 -0.29 -14.93
C SER A 20 6.04 0.97 -15.74
N CYS A 21 6.11 0.90 -17.05
CA CYS A 21 5.79 1.98 -17.99
C CYS A 21 4.55 1.69 -18.86
N ASP A 22 3.73 0.68 -18.53
CA ASP A 22 2.56 0.32 -19.33
C ASP A 22 1.51 1.45 -19.28
N GLU A 23 1.09 1.93 -20.45
CA GLU A 23 0.08 2.99 -20.59
C GLU A 23 -1.26 2.61 -19.93
N LYS A 24 -1.61 1.32 -19.89
CA LYS A 24 -2.83 0.86 -19.24
C LYS A 24 -2.82 1.09 -17.73
N ILE A 25 -1.62 1.09 -17.11
CA ILE A 25 -1.48 1.37 -15.67
C ILE A 25 -1.58 2.85 -15.44
N LYS A 26 -0.96 3.67 -16.28
CA LYS A 26 -1.13 5.11 -16.25
C LYS A 26 -2.61 5.48 -16.37
N GLU A 27 -3.30 4.88 -17.32
CA GLU A 27 -4.72 5.12 -17.55
C GLU A 27 -5.56 4.65 -16.36
N ALA A 28 -5.32 3.45 -15.83
CA ALA A 28 -6.01 2.93 -14.65
C ALA A 28 -5.77 3.83 -13.42
N TYR A 29 -4.55 4.30 -13.23
CA TYR A 29 -4.17 5.18 -12.13
C TYR A 29 -4.79 6.58 -12.28
N ILE A 30 -4.73 7.18 -13.46
CA ILE A 30 -5.39 8.46 -13.75
C ILE A 30 -6.89 8.34 -13.56
N ASN A 31 -7.49 7.26 -14.05
CA ASN A 31 -8.91 6.99 -13.86
C ASN A 31 -9.26 6.80 -12.39
N TYR A 32 -8.41 6.12 -11.62
CA TYR A 32 -8.60 5.99 -10.18
C TYR A 32 -8.60 7.34 -9.48
N LEU A 33 -7.66 8.22 -9.77
CA LEU A 33 -7.55 9.53 -9.13
C LEU A 33 -8.64 10.52 -9.56
N THR A 34 -9.10 10.47 -10.82
CA THR A 34 -9.99 11.50 -11.38
C THR A 34 -11.45 11.08 -11.46
N ASN A 35 -11.74 9.81 -11.72
CA ASN A 35 -13.08 9.29 -11.99
C ASN A 35 -13.45 8.10 -11.13
N TYR A 36 -12.48 7.54 -10.43
CA TYR A 36 -12.72 6.32 -9.72
C TYR A 36 -13.69 6.58 -8.62
N SER A 37 -14.88 6.56 -9.13
CA SER A 37 -15.98 6.10 -8.37
C SER A 37 -16.31 6.83 -7.08
N PHE A 38 -15.92 8.08 -6.90
CA PHE A 38 -16.61 8.88 -5.87
C PHE A 38 -18.13 8.68 -6.01
N LYS A 39 -18.64 8.65 -7.25
CA LYS A 39 -20.04 8.37 -7.54
C LYS A 39 -20.44 6.92 -7.20
N GLU A 40 -19.61 5.93 -7.54
CA GLU A 40 -19.85 4.53 -7.19
C GLU A 40 -19.70 4.31 -5.69
N PHE A 41 -18.73 4.94 -5.04
CA PHE A 41 -18.54 4.90 -3.60
C PHE A 41 -19.73 5.48 -2.85
N VAL A 42 -20.22 6.66 -3.26
CA VAL A 42 -21.41 7.28 -2.66
C VAL A 42 -22.64 6.37 -2.80
N LYS A 43 -22.80 5.73 -3.96
CA LYS A 43 -23.86 4.75 -4.17
C LYS A 43 -23.70 3.54 -3.24
N TYR A 44 -22.49 2.99 -3.16
CA TYR A 44 -22.18 1.85 -2.27
C TYR A 44 -22.43 2.19 -0.80
N CYS A 45 -22.03 3.38 -0.33
CA CYS A 45 -22.32 3.84 1.03
C CYS A 45 -23.82 3.93 1.28
N GLY A 46 -24.60 4.41 0.32
CA GLY A 46 -26.06 4.47 0.42
C GLY A 46 -26.72 3.09 0.54
N GLU A 47 -26.16 2.09 -0.16
CA GLU A 47 -26.64 0.70 -0.14
C GLU A 47 -26.19 -0.08 1.10
N ASN A 48 -25.19 0.41 1.83
CA ASN A 48 -24.56 -0.25 2.98
C ASN A 48 -24.46 0.65 4.21
N SER A 49 -25.45 1.51 4.43
CA SER A 49 -25.44 2.57 5.44
C SER A 49 -25.32 2.09 6.88
N ASP A 50 -25.51 0.80 7.15
CA ASP A 50 -25.42 0.20 8.49
C ASP A 50 -23.98 -0.14 8.91
N ASN A 51 -23.00 0.06 8.00
CA ASN A 51 -21.60 -0.19 8.29
C ASN A 51 -20.88 1.11 8.68
N ASP A 52 -19.86 0.98 9.55
CA ASP A 52 -18.99 2.10 9.88
C ASP A 52 -18.23 2.60 8.65
N PHE A 53 -17.93 3.89 8.62
CA PHE A 53 -17.31 4.53 7.47
C PHE A 53 -15.95 3.91 7.07
N PRO A 54 -15.03 3.56 7.99
CA PRO A 54 -13.81 2.83 7.64
C PRO A 54 -14.09 1.50 6.96
N ASP A 55 -15.04 0.73 7.48
CA ASP A 55 -15.44 -0.55 6.91
C ASP A 55 -16.01 -0.40 5.49
N LEU A 56 -16.78 0.66 5.25
CA LEU A 56 -17.31 0.97 3.92
C LEU A 56 -16.17 1.22 2.92
N ILE A 57 -15.17 2.00 3.30
CA ILE A 57 -14.02 2.28 2.45
C ILE A 57 -13.23 1.00 2.16
N PHE A 58 -12.92 0.20 3.19
CA PHE A 58 -12.13 -1.02 3.03
C PHE A 58 -12.85 -2.04 2.15
N LYS A 59 -14.12 -2.30 2.40
CA LYS A 59 -14.93 -3.23 1.60
C LYS A 59 -15.06 -2.75 0.16
N PHE A 60 -15.27 -1.45 -0.03
CA PHE A 60 -15.36 -0.90 -1.38
C PHE A 60 -14.03 -1.02 -2.13
N ALA A 61 -12.91 -0.72 -1.49
CA ALA A 61 -11.59 -0.87 -2.07
C ALA A 61 -11.30 -2.33 -2.48
N ASP A 62 -11.71 -3.30 -1.66
CA ASP A 62 -11.56 -4.72 -1.97
C ASP A 62 -12.46 -5.15 -3.15
N LEU A 63 -13.72 -4.67 -3.22
CA LEU A 63 -14.61 -4.92 -4.36
C LEU A 63 -14.03 -4.41 -5.68
N GLN A 64 -13.25 -3.32 -5.64
CA GLN A 64 -12.60 -2.82 -6.85
C GLN A 64 -11.54 -3.79 -7.38
N LEU A 65 -10.84 -4.52 -6.51
CA LEU A 65 -9.85 -5.52 -6.93
C LEU A 65 -10.47 -6.70 -7.69
N GLU A 66 -11.73 -7.02 -7.40
CA GLU A 66 -12.45 -8.11 -8.08
C GLU A 66 -12.67 -7.83 -9.57
N LYS A 67 -12.60 -6.57 -10.00
CA LYS A 67 -12.76 -6.15 -11.39
C LYS A 67 -11.54 -6.49 -12.26
N TYR A 68 -10.41 -6.83 -11.66
CA TYR A 68 -9.15 -7.03 -12.36
C TYR A 68 -8.64 -8.45 -12.21
N GLU A 69 -7.95 -8.93 -13.25
CA GLU A 69 -7.30 -10.23 -13.21
C GLU A 69 -6.25 -10.25 -12.08
N PRO A 70 -6.34 -11.20 -11.12
CA PRO A 70 -5.37 -11.30 -10.03
C PRO A 70 -3.94 -11.42 -10.55
N ASN A 71 -3.03 -10.71 -9.90
CA ASN A 71 -1.61 -10.66 -10.25
C ASN A 71 -1.29 -9.99 -11.61
N SER A 72 -2.27 -9.35 -12.23
CA SER A 72 -1.98 -8.42 -13.33
C SER A 72 -1.33 -7.16 -12.77
N LEU A 73 -0.65 -6.41 -13.64
CA LEU A 73 -0.01 -5.16 -13.26
C LEU A 73 -1.03 -4.13 -12.75
N ILE A 74 -2.21 -4.06 -13.37
CA ILE A 74 -3.31 -3.20 -12.94
C ILE A 74 -3.78 -3.62 -11.54
N TRP A 75 -3.95 -4.90 -11.32
CA TRP A 75 -4.36 -5.43 -10.01
C TRP A 75 -3.34 -5.05 -8.90
N VAL A 76 -2.04 -5.21 -9.16
CA VAL A 76 -1.00 -4.83 -8.18
C VAL A 76 -1.01 -3.34 -7.90
N SER A 77 -1.18 -2.49 -8.93
CA SER A 77 -1.27 -1.05 -8.73
C SER A 77 -2.46 -0.67 -7.84
N HIS A 78 -3.60 -1.34 -8.02
CA HIS A 78 -4.77 -1.14 -7.14
C HIS A 78 -4.55 -1.67 -5.72
N VAL A 79 -3.81 -2.78 -5.55
CA VAL A 79 -3.41 -3.26 -4.22
C VAL A 79 -2.57 -2.22 -3.50
N MET A 80 -1.59 -1.63 -4.18
CA MET A 80 -0.76 -0.56 -3.61
C MET A 80 -1.59 0.68 -3.25
N LEU A 81 -2.51 1.09 -4.14
CA LEU A 81 -3.45 2.18 -3.85
C LEU A 81 -4.34 1.89 -2.64
N ASN A 82 -4.79 0.66 -2.48
CA ASN A 82 -5.59 0.29 -1.33
C ASN A 82 -4.78 0.41 -0.02
N PHE A 83 -3.47 0.12 -0.03
CA PHE A 83 -2.65 0.36 1.16
C PHE A 83 -2.51 1.85 1.48
N VAL A 84 -2.44 2.73 0.49
CA VAL A 84 -2.47 4.19 0.71
C VAL A 84 -3.81 4.60 1.32
N ILE A 85 -4.93 4.11 0.78
CA ILE A 85 -6.28 4.40 1.32
C ILE A 85 -6.40 3.88 2.75
N TYR A 86 -5.94 2.66 3.04
CA TYR A 86 -5.97 2.09 4.38
C TYR A 86 -5.10 2.87 5.35
N PHE A 87 -3.94 3.34 4.89
CA PHE A 87 -3.08 4.20 5.68
C PHE A 87 -3.81 5.49 6.07
N ASP A 88 -4.34 6.24 5.10
CA ASP A 88 -4.99 7.52 5.35
C ASP A 88 -6.21 7.36 6.26
N VAL A 89 -7.09 6.39 5.99
CA VAL A 89 -8.28 6.16 6.81
C VAL A 89 -7.90 5.77 8.23
N ASN A 90 -6.96 4.84 8.41
CA ASN A 90 -6.54 4.42 9.75
C ASN A 90 -5.86 5.56 10.51
N LEU A 91 -5.09 6.41 9.82
CA LEU A 91 -4.46 7.58 10.42
C LEU A 91 -5.53 8.58 10.92
N ASP A 92 -6.52 8.89 10.08
CA ASP A 92 -7.61 9.83 10.40
C ASP A 92 -8.47 9.34 11.58
N TYR A 93 -8.63 8.03 11.71
CA TYR A 93 -9.39 7.42 12.83
C TYR A 93 -8.53 7.11 14.06
N GLY A 94 -7.25 7.51 14.05
CA GLY A 94 -6.34 7.29 15.19
C GLY A 94 -5.90 5.84 15.37
N GLN A 95 -6.08 4.99 14.36
CA GLN A 95 -5.63 3.60 14.32
C GLN A 95 -4.18 3.54 13.83
N TYR A 96 -3.28 4.13 14.60
CA TYR A 96 -1.90 4.38 14.18
C TYR A 96 -1.10 3.12 13.84
N TYR A 97 -1.36 2.00 14.55
CA TYR A 97 -0.67 0.75 14.25
C TYR A 97 -1.11 0.16 12.89
N ASP A 98 -2.40 0.22 12.57
CA ASP A 98 -2.92 -0.26 11.29
C ASP A 98 -2.48 0.65 10.13
N ALA A 99 -2.38 1.97 10.36
CA ALA A 99 -1.77 2.89 9.42
C ALA A 99 -0.30 2.53 9.15
N TYR A 100 0.48 2.33 10.21
CA TYR A 100 1.88 1.91 10.12
C TYR A 100 2.04 0.58 9.38
N ALA A 101 1.23 -0.43 9.71
CA ALA A 101 1.25 -1.72 9.04
C ALA A 101 0.94 -1.58 7.54
N SER A 102 0.00 -0.72 7.17
CA SER A 102 -0.34 -0.43 5.76
C SER A 102 0.84 0.21 5.02
N ALA A 103 1.54 1.15 5.64
CA ALA A 103 2.74 1.77 5.09
C ALA A 103 3.87 0.76 4.88
N LEU A 104 4.09 -0.15 5.83
CA LEU A 104 5.06 -1.24 5.69
C LEU A 104 4.69 -2.20 4.54
N GLN A 105 3.42 -2.57 4.40
CA GLN A 105 2.95 -3.42 3.31
C GLN A 105 3.10 -2.75 1.93
N LEU A 106 2.84 -1.44 1.86
CA LEU A 106 3.12 -0.65 0.65
C LEU A 106 4.62 -0.69 0.32
N THR A 107 5.49 -0.60 1.33
CA THR A 107 6.95 -0.66 1.16
C THR A 107 7.40 -2.01 0.62
N VAL A 108 6.87 -3.12 1.14
CA VAL A 108 7.17 -4.48 0.62
C VAL A 108 6.85 -4.56 -0.86
N LEU A 109 5.67 -4.10 -1.28
CA LEU A 109 5.29 -4.11 -2.69
C LEU A 109 6.15 -3.16 -3.54
N SER A 110 6.50 -1.99 -3.02
CA SER A 110 7.40 -1.06 -3.71
C SER A 110 8.75 -1.72 -3.96
N CYS A 111 9.33 -2.41 -2.97
CA CYS A 111 10.55 -3.20 -3.13
C CYS A 111 10.40 -4.32 -4.17
N ALA A 112 9.30 -5.06 -4.13
CA ALA A 112 9.00 -6.12 -5.09
C ALA A 112 8.90 -5.60 -6.52
N MET A 113 8.40 -4.39 -6.69
CA MET A 113 8.31 -3.68 -7.96
C MET A 113 9.61 -2.95 -8.32
N LYS A 114 10.66 -3.06 -7.50
CA LYS A 114 11.95 -2.35 -7.66
C LYS A 114 11.78 -0.82 -7.72
N MET A 115 10.82 -0.30 -6.97
CA MET A 115 10.57 1.12 -6.80
C MET A 115 11.29 1.64 -5.55
N SER A 116 11.61 2.94 -5.55
CA SER A 116 12.11 3.62 -4.35
C SER A 116 11.01 3.74 -3.30
N ILE A 117 11.39 3.72 -2.03
CA ILE A 117 10.47 4.03 -0.93
C ILE A 117 10.10 5.52 -0.88
N ASP A 118 10.95 6.38 -1.44
CA ASP A 118 10.74 7.83 -1.47
C ASP A 118 9.86 8.27 -2.63
N LYS A 119 9.86 7.50 -3.71
CA LYS A 119 9.14 7.84 -4.93
C LYS A 119 8.60 6.59 -5.60
N VAL A 120 7.31 6.40 -5.50
CA VAL A 120 6.59 5.37 -6.25
C VAL A 120 6.01 6.00 -7.51
N SER A 121 6.25 5.40 -8.66
CA SER A 121 5.68 5.86 -9.93
C SER A 121 5.47 4.71 -10.91
N PHE A 122 4.45 4.83 -11.74
CA PHE A 122 4.22 3.95 -12.89
C PHE A 122 4.54 4.72 -14.16
N GLY A 123 5.78 4.57 -14.65
CA GLY A 123 6.29 5.42 -15.72
C GLY A 123 6.41 6.87 -15.25
N ASP A 124 5.80 7.80 -15.99
CA ASP A 124 5.84 9.24 -15.67
C ASP A 124 4.74 9.68 -14.70
N VAL A 125 3.83 8.77 -14.34
CA VAL A 125 2.72 9.09 -13.42
C VAL A 125 3.18 8.76 -12.00
N PRO A 126 3.35 9.77 -11.12
CA PRO A 126 3.69 9.54 -9.74
C PRO A 126 2.51 8.90 -9.01
N PHE A 127 2.81 8.00 -8.10
CA PHE A 127 1.84 7.49 -7.14
C PHE A 127 1.47 8.62 -6.15
N PRO A 128 0.22 8.69 -5.64
CA PRO A 128 -0.20 9.80 -4.79
C PRO A 128 0.65 9.92 -3.53
N GLU A 129 1.07 8.79 -2.99
CA GLU A 129 1.92 8.74 -1.82
C GLU A 129 2.98 7.67 -1.93
N SER A 130 4.16 7.96 -1.41
CA SER A 130 5.23 6.99 -1.20
C SER A 130 5.16 6.42 0.21
N SER A 131 5.85 5.31 0.45
CA SER A 131 5.99 4.76 1.80
C SER A 131 6.65 5.77 2.74
N ALA A 132 7.65 6.50 2.26
CA ALA A 132 8.33 7.54 3.02
C ALA A 132 7.36 8.63 3.46
N SER A 133 6.51 9.14 2.55
CA SER A 133 5.52 10.15 2.91
C SER A 133 4.47 9.64 3.90
N CYS A 134 4.10 8.36 3.83
CA CYS A 134 3.23 7.75 4.82
C CYS A 134 3.89 7.73 6.22
N PHE A 135 5.15 7.34 6.31
CA PHE A 135 5.87 7.38 7.59
C PHE A 135 6.01 8.81 8.12
N ASP A 136 6.36 9.79 7.27
CA ASP A 136 6.45 11.20 7.64
C ASP A 136 5.12 11.71 8.22
N LYS A 137 4.00 11.42 7.57
CA LYS A 137 2.66 11.77 8.08
C LYS A 137 2.37 11.12 9.43
N LEU A 138 2.63 9.82 9.56
CA LEU A 138 2.38 9.08 10.80
C LEU A 138 3.18 9.68 11.96
N PHE A 139 4.48 9.83 11.82
CA PHE A 139 5.35 10.33 12.89
C PHE A 139 5.14 11.82 13.17
N SER A 140 4.71 12.61 12.20
CA SER A 140 4.27 13.99 12.43
C SER A 140 2.96 14.06 13.21
N THR A 141 2.03 13.12 12.96
CA THR A 141 0.72 13.05 13.63
C THR A 141 0.84 12.46 15.03
N LYS A 142 1.70 11.45 15.20
CA LYS A 142 1.90 10.70 16.43
C LYS A 142 3.40 10.51 16.73
N PRO A 143 4.10 11.56 17.19
CA PRO A 143 5.56 11.50 17.44
C PRO A 143 5.99 10.45 18.46
N ASP A 144 5.11 10.12 19.42
CA ASP A 144 5.35 9.12 20.48
C ASP A 144 4.83 7.71 20.09
N PHE A 145 4.54 7.48 18.78
CA PHE A 145 4.14 6.17 18.28
C PHE A 145 5.22 5.12 18.56
N LYS A 146 4.81 4.02 19.19
CA LYS A 146 5.72 2.93 19.55
C LYS A 146 5.55 1.75 18.60
N TYR A 147 6.67 1.23 18.15
CA TYR A 147 6.76 0.13 17.20
C TYR A 147 7.93 -0.78 17.51
N ASP A 148 7.86 -2.01 17.04
CA ASP A 148 9.00 -2.94 17.01
C ASP A 148 9.37 -3.17 15.54
N LEU A 149 10.26 -2.31 15.03
CA LEU A 149 10.57 -2.26 13.61
C LEU A 149 10.93 -3.62 13.02
N LYS A 150 11.76 -4.41 13.75
CA LYS A 150 12.18 -5.73 13.26
C LYS A 150 11.00 -6.69 13.13
N LYS A 151 10.21 -6.80 14.19
CA LYS A 151 9.03 -7.66 14.23
C LYS A 151 7.98 -7.23 13.21
N ASP A 152 7.74 -5.92 13.11
CA ASP A 152 6.70 -5.38 12.25
C ASP A 152 7.08 -5.50 10.77
N CYS A 153 8.36 -5.33 10.43
CA CYS A 153 8.88 -5.62 9.08
C CYS A 153 8.73 -7.10 8.73
N ASP A 154 9.05 -8.01 9.65
CA ASP A 154 8.89 -9.45 9.42
C ASP A 154 7.39 -9.80 9.21
N LEU A 155 6.49 -9.20 9.98
CA LEU A 155 5.05 -9.39 9.82
C LEU A 155 4.55 -8.86 8.47
N ALA A 156 4.98 -7.66 8.06
CA ALA A 156 4.59 -7.07 6.79
C ALA A 156 5.09 -7.92 5.61
N TYR A 157 6.36 -8.33 5.63
CA TYR A 157 6.94 -9.19 4.60
C TYR A 157 6.19 -10.53 4.48
N ASN A 158 5.93 -11.20 5.61
CA ASN A 158 5.25 -12.49 5.64
C ASN A 158 3.73 -12.40 5.44
N SER A 159 3.15 -11.20 5.38
CA SER A 159 1.73 -11.03 5.05
C SER A 159 1.40 -11.39 3.61
N PHE A 160 2.40 -11.39 2.73
CA PHE A 160 2.32 -11.84 1.36
C PHE A 160 2.77 -13.30 1.27
N ASN A 161 1.92 -14.17 0.75
CA ASN A 161 2.26 -15.57 0.51
C ASN A 161 2.95 -15.71 -0.86
N THR A 162 4.19 -15.21 -0.96
CA THR A 162 5.00 -15.25 -2.18
C THR A 162 6.47 -15.20 -1.83
N ASP A 163 7.30 -15.73 -2.72
CA ASP A 163 8.75 -15.58 -2.64
C ASP A 163 9.16 -14.30 -3.40
N PHE A 164 9.70 -13.35 -2.68
CA PHE A 164 10.26 -12.14 -3.26
C PHE A 164 11.70 -12.37 -3.76
N ASP A 165 12.16 -11.52 -4.70
CA ASP A 165 13.56 -11.50 -5.15
C ASP A 165 14.52 -10.86 -4.09
N PHE A 166 14.03 -10.62 -2.87
CA PHE A 166 14.76 -10.10 -1.73
C PHE A 166 14.30 -10.79 -0.44
N GLU A 167 15.17 -10.84 0.55
CA GLU A 167 14.91 -11.47 1.83
C GLU A 167 14.32 -10.47 2.85
N ALA A 168 13.61 -10.99 3.85
CA ALA A 168 13.06 -10.20 4.95
C ALA A 168 14.12 -9.36 5.67
N GLY A 169 15.34 -9.87 5.81
CA GLY A 169 16.45 -9.14 6.39
C GLY A 169 16.91 -7.94 5.57
N GLN A 170 16.88 -8.05 4.23
CA GLN A 170 17.19 -6.94 3.33
C GLN A 170 16.10 -5.87 3.38
N PHE A 171 14.84 -6.28 3.42
CA PHE A 171 13.70 -5.39 3.62
C PHE A 171 13.83 -4.61 4.94
N TYR A 172 14.08 -5.31 6.05
CA TYR A 172 14.30 -4.67 7.35
C TYR A 172 15.44 -3.66 7.31
N ALA A 173 16.59 -4.02 6.72
CA ALA A 173 17.74 -3.12 6.63
C ALA A 173 17.43 -1.85 5.83
N LEU A 174 16.65 -1.96 4.75
CA LEU A 174 16.21 -0.82 3.95
C LEU A 174 15.32 0.13 4.77
N VAL A 175 14.28 -0.40 5.41
CA VAL A 175 13.36 0.41 6.21
C VAL A 175 14.08 1.02 7.41
N LYS A 176 14.95 0.26 8.07
CA LYS A 176 15.77 0.75 9.18
C LYS A 176 16.68 1.89 8.76
N GLY A 177 17.35 1.78 7.62
CA GLY A 177 18.19 2.84 7.07
C GLY A 177 17.41 4.15 6.89
N HIS A 178 16.23 4.08 6.29
CA HIS A 178 15.35 5.23 6.12
C HIS A 178 14.91 5.83 7.47
N PHE A 179 14.60 4.98 8.47
CA PHE A 179 14.18 5.43 9.80
C PHE A 179 15.34 6.08 10.57
N ASP A 180 16.53 5.50 10.51
CA ASP A 180 17.73 6.05 11.17
C ASP A 180 18.11 7.43 10.58
N GLU A 181 17.84 7.67 9.30
CA GLU A 181 18.12 8.93 8.63
C GLU A 181 17.07 10.02 8.90
N ASN A 182 15.79 9.65 9.01
CA ASN A 182 14.69 10.60 9.03
C ASN A 182 13.96 10.70 10.38
N PHE A 183 13.98 9.64 11.19
CA PHE A 183 13.29 9.57 12.47
C PHE A 183 14.31 9.26 13.58
N VAL A 184 15.06 10.27 14.00
CA VAL A 184 16.02 10.11 15.10
C VAL A 184 15.27 9.72 16.37
N SER A 185 15.59 8.53 16.90
CA SER A 185 15.09 8.10 18.22
C SER A 185 15.65 9.05 19.27
N TYR A 186 14.79 9.83 19.89
CA TYR A 186 15.09 10.55 21.12
C TYR A 186 14.94 9.63 22.33
#